data_d05b99fcc1c82e459cb92b68ac67fb07
#
_entry.id   d05b99fcc1c82e459cb92b68ac67fb07
#
_cell.length_a   1.000
_cell.length_b   1.000
_cell.length_c   1.000
_cell.angle_alpha   90.00
_cell.angle_beta   90.00
_cell.angle_gamma   90.00
#
_symmetry.space_group_name_H-M   'P 1'
#
loop_
_entity.id
_entity.type
_entity.pdbx_description
1 polymer ?
#
loop_
_entity_poly.entity_id
_entity_poly.type
_entity_poly.pdbx_seq_one_letter_code
_entity_poly.pdbx_strand_id
1 'polypeptide(L)'
;ISELLQNGNITFSCEIFPPKPGADISRMWEVVQGIAELSPDFISVTYGAGGSTSKRTVEIASAIQQQHSIPALAHLTCVSSSREDIHNQLELMKENGLENILALRGDIPKDSTIPPLTHYQYACELIEDIKSQGDFCIGAACYPEGHVECERREDDIDYLKHKVECGCDFLTTQMFFDNNVLYNFM
;
A
#
# COMPACT_ATOMS: atom_id res chain seq x y z
N ILE A 1 10.26 0.80 -7.51
CA ILE A 1 9.38 -0.32 -7.94
C ILE A 1 8.81 -0.04 -9.32
N SER A 2 8.37 1.17 -9.64
CA SER A 2 7.85 1.51 -10.97
C SER A 2 8.83 1.12 -12.10
N GLU A 3 10.12 1.36 -11.92
CA GLU A 3 11.16 0.96 -12.88
C GLU A 3 11.25 -0.56 -13.07
N LEU A 4 11.11 -1.34 -11.98
CA LEU A 4 11.07 -2.82 -12.05
C LEU A 4 9.90 -3.30 -12.90
N LEU A 5 8.72 -2.69 -12.73
CA LEU A 5 7.51 -3.05 -13.48
C LEU A 5 7.56 -2.64 -14.96
N GLN A 6 8.34 -1.60 -15.29
CA GLN A 6 8.47 -1.09 -16.67
C GLN A 6 9.50 -1.83 -17.51
N ASN A 7 10.39 -2.63 -16.92
CA ASN A 7 11.47 -3.29 -17.65
C ASN A 7 11.02 -4.47 -18.53
N GLY A 8 9.74 -4.84 -18.51
CA GLY A 8 9.15 -5.90 -19.34
C GLY A 8 9.45 -7.32 -18.86
N ASN A 9 10.14 -7.50 -17.75
CA ASN A 9 10.41 -8.80 -17.15
C ASN A 9 9.26 -9.22 -16.21
N ILE A 10 9.17 -10.51 -15.92
CA ILE A 10 8.28 -11.01 -14.87
C ILE A 10 8.83 -10.56 -13.54
N THR A 11 8.00 -9.87 -12.75
CA THR A 11 8.34 -9.42 -11.39
C THR A 11 7.67 -10.34 -10.38
N PHE A 12 8.44 -10.84 -9.42
CA PHE A 12 7.96 -11.68 -8.32
C PHE A 12 8.03 -10.90 -7.01
N SER A 13 6.91 -10.75 -6.33
CA SER A 13 6.86 -10.07 -5.04
C SER A 13 6.16 -10.92 -3.98
N CYS A 14 6.47 -10.65 -2.73
CA CYS A 14 5.82 -11.25 -1.57
C CYS A 14 5.21 -10.16 -0.70
N GLU A 15 4.11 -10.49 0.00
CA GLU A 15 3.48 -9.60 0.95
C GLU A 15 3.55 -10.19 2.35
N ILE A 16 3.87 -9.36 3.34
CA ILE A 16 3.92 -9.74 4.74
C ILE A 16 3.02 -8.84 5.59
N PHE A 17 2.50 -9.45 6.65
CA PHE A 17 1.61 -8.81 7.61
C PHE A 17 2.35 -8.56 8.92
N PRO A 18 2.45 -7.30 9.37
CA PRO A 18 2.98 -7.01 10.70
C PRO A 18 2.23 -7.80 11.79
N PRO A 19 2.92 -8.36 12.77
CA PRO A 19 2.27 -9.07 13.86
C PRO A 19 1.37 -8.12 14.67
N LYS A 20 0.27 -8.64 15.21
CA LYS A 20 -0.62 -7.86 16.08
C LYS A 20 0.15 -7.28 17.28
N PRO A 21 -0.30 -6.16 17.86
CA PRO A 21 0.27 -5.62 19.08
C PRO A 21 0.34 -6.69 20.20
N GLY A 22 1.53 -6.84 20.82
CA GLY A 22 1.78 -7.86 21.85
C GLY A 22 2.17 -9.25 21.33
N ALA A 23 2.12 -9.52 20.03
CA ALA A 23 2.65 -10.76 19.48
C ALA A 23 4.19 -10.74 19.39
N ASP A 24 4.80 -11.93 19.45
CA ASP A 24 6.25 -12.10 19.31
C ASP A 24 6.69 -11.73 17.89
N ILE A 25 7.58 -10.75 17.81
CA ILE A 25 8.14 -10.27 16.54
C ILE A 25 9.24 -11.19 15.99
N SER A 26 9.85 -12.02 16.81
CA SER A 26 10.98 -12.87 16.41
C SER A 26 10.60 -13.83 15.28
N ARG A 27 9.42 -14.45 15.37
CA ARG A 27 8.90 -15.33 14.34
C ARG A 27 8.68 -14.62 12.99
N MET A 28 8.34 -13.35 13.03
CA MET A 28 8.20 -12.57 11.80
C MET A 28 9.55 -12.40 11.10
N TRP A 29 10.62 -12.17 11.85
CA TRP A 29 11.96 -12.06 11.26
C TRP A 29 12.44 -13.37 10.63
N GLU A 30 12.10 -14.53 11.20
CA GLU A 30 12.33 -15.82 10.56
C GLU A 30 11.59 -15.96 9.23
N VAL A 31 10.34 -15.48 9.17
CA VAL A 31 9.54 -15.45 7.92
C VAL A 31 10.16 -14.51 6.90
N VAL A 32 10.55 -13.30 7.31
CA VAL A 32 11.23 -12.33 6.43
C VAL A 32 12.50 -12.93 5.85
N GLN A 33 13.32 -13.57 6.68
CA GLN A 33 14.54 -14.25 6.24
C GLN A 33 14.23 -15.33 5.19
N GLY A 34 13.25 -16.21 5.46
CA GLY A 34 12.86 -17.25 4.53
C GLY A 34 12.29 -16.72 3.20
N ILE A 35 11.56 -15.59 3.23
CA ILE A 35 11.09 -14.91 2.02
C ILE A 35 12.26 -14.30 1.25
N ALA A 36 13.21 -13.67 1.95
CA ALA A 36 14.38 -13.06 1.32
C ALA A 36 15.26 -14.08 0.57
N GLU A 37 15.34 -15.32 1.06
CA GLU A 37 16.05 -16.42 0.39
C GLU A 37 15.42 -16.80 -0.96
N LEU A 38 14.13 -16.49 -1.18
CA LEU A 38 13.47 -16.68 -2.48
C LEU A 38 13.84 -15.58 -3.49
N SER A 39 14.59 -14.56 -3.06
CA SER A 39 15.03 -13.43 -3.88
C SER A 39 13.89 -12.73 -4.64
N PRO A 40 12.81 -12.29 -3.94
CA PRO A 40 11.76 -11.52 -4.58
C PRO A 40 12.31 -10.17 -5.06
N ASP A 41 11.71 -9.64 -6.13
CA ASP A 41 12.08 -8.32 -6.68
C ASP A 41 11.71 -7.18 -5.71
N PHE A 42 10.64 -7.36 -4.91
CA PHE A 42 10.30 -6.49 -3.79
C PHE A 42 9.42 -7.22 -2.77
N ILE A 43 9.33 -6.66 -1.58
CA ILE A 43 8.44 -7.16 -0.51
C ILE A 43 7.50 -6.04 -0.07
N SER A 44 6.19 -6.30 -0.09
CA SER A 44 5.21 -5.37 0.47
C SER A 44 4.93 -5.67 1.94
N VAL A 45 4.71 -4.61 2.71
CA VAL A 45 4.41 -4.69 4.15
C VAL A 45 3.08 -4.01 4.41
N THR A 46 2.08 -4.79 4.85
CA THR A 46 0.74 -4.28 5.04
C THR A 46 0.64 -3.30 6.21
N TYR A 47 -0.40 -2.46 6.16
CA TYR A 47 -0.72 -1.50 7.21
C TYR A 47 -1.81 -2.09 8.10
N GLY A 48 -1.58 -2.15 9.41
CA GLY A 48 -2.56 -2.72 10.32
C GLY A 48 -3.80 -1.85 10.48
N ALA A 49 -4.95 -2.48 10.58
CA ALA A 49 -6.22 -1.81 10.78
C ALA A 49 -6.19 -0.86 11.99
N GLY A 50 -6.68 0.37 11.81
CA GLY A 50 -6.81 1.36 12.88
C GLY A 50 -5.51 2.07 13.31
N GLY A 51 -4.46 2.09 12.47
CA GLY A 51 -3.24 2.89 12.73
C GLY A 51 -2.32 2.33 13.82
N SER A 52 -2.72 1.30 14.56
CA SER A 52 -1.96 0.76 15.70
C SER A 52 -0.64 0.07 15.33
N THR A 53 -0.42 -0.19 14.04
CA THR A 53 0.79 -0.86 13.51
C THR A 53 1.59 0.01 12.55
N SER A 54 1.24 1.28 12.38
CA SER A 54 1.90 2.19 11.43
C SER A 54 3.43 2.25 11.60
N LYS A 55 3.89 2.41 12.84
CA LYS A 55 5.33 2.40 13.16
C LYS A 55 6.00 1.07 12.85
N ARG A 56 5.28 -0.05 13.07
CA ARG A 56 5.79 -1.38 12.75
C ARG A 56 5.91 -1.62 11.24
N THR A 57 4.99 -1.10 10.45
CA THR A 57 5.07 -1.18 8.97
C THR A 57 6.37 -0.52 8.50
N VAL A 58 6.68 0.67 8.99
CA VAL A 58 7.92 1.38 8.64
C VAL A 58 9.15 0.62 9.15
N GLU A 59 9.15 0.16 10.42
CA GLU A 59 10.23 -0.62 11.02
C GLU A 59 10.55 -1.88 10.19
N ILE A 60 9.53 -2.65 9.84
CA ILE A 60 9.70 -3.89 9.08
C ILE A 60 10.16 -3.59 7.66
N ALA A 61 9.52 -2.64 6.96
CA ALA A 61 9.87 -2.28 5.60
C ALA A 61 11.32 -1.77 5.51
N SER A 62 11.74 -0.90 6.43
CA SER A 62 13.12 -0.40 6.47
C SER A 62 14.14 -1.50 6.79
N ALA A 63 13.81 -2.42 7.71
CA ALA A 63 14.68 -3.54 8.02
C ALA A 63 14.86 -4.50 6.82
N ILE A 64 13.81 -4.78 6.06
CA ILE A 64 13.89 -5.56 4.81
C ILE A 64 14.87 -4.91 3.85
N GLN A 65 14.73 -3.61 3.63
CA GLN A 65 15.57 -2.86 2.69
C GLN A 65 17.03 -2.82 3.14
N GLN A 66 17.26 -2.56 4.43
CA GLN A 66 18.61 -2.42 5.00
C GLN A 66 19.34 -3.76 5.16
N GLN A 67 18.65 -4.83 5.57
CA GLN A 67 19.28 -6.10 5.91
C GLN A 67 19.38 -7.04 4.70
N HIS A 68 18.43 -6.97 3.76
CA HIS A 68 18.35 -7.89 2.62
C HIS A 68 18.60 -7.21 1.27
N SER A 69 18.70 -5.87 1.23
CA SER A 69 18.83 -5.10 -0.01
C SER A 69 17.69 -5.36 -1.01
N ILE A 70 16.50 -5.71 -0.51
CA ILE A 70 15.30 -5.93 -1.29
C ILE A 70 14.43 -4.67 -1.18
N PRO A 71 13.97 -4.06 -2.29
CA PRO A 71 13.04 -2.94 -2.24
C PRO A 71 11.80 -3.26 -1.42
N ALA A 72 11.42 -2.37 -0.52
CA ALA A 72 10.22 -2.52 0.29
C ALA A 72 9.10 -1.59 -0.21
N LEU A 73 7.86 -2.09 -0.24
CA LEU A 73 6.65 -1.35 -0.53
C LEU A 73 5.84 -1.22 0.77
N ALA A 74 5.87 -0.06 1.39
CA ALA A 74 5.12 0.17 2.61
C ALA A 74 3.67 0.55 2.30
N HIS A 75 2.68 -0.19 2.84
CA HIS A 75 1.30 0.24 2.75
C HIS A 75 1.05 1.45 3.66
N LEU A 76 0.23 2.38 3.20
CA LEU A 76 -0.23 3.53 3.97
C LEU A 76 -1.73 3.72 3.75
N THR A 77 -2.51 3.74 4.83
CA THR A 77 -3.96 3.95 4.76
C THR A 77 -4.34 5.29 5.35
N CYS A 78 -5.33 5.96 4.76
CA CYS A 78 -5.81 7.26 5.23
C CYS A 78 -7.09 7.19 6.06
N VAL A 79 -7.79 6.06 6.08
CA VAL A 79 -8.98 5.90 6.92
C VAL A 79 -8.65 6.15 8.40
N SER A 80 -9.44 6.98 9.05
CA SER A 80 -9.25 7.36 10.47
C SER A 80 -7.94 8.07 10.80
N SER A 81 -7.22 8.59 9.80
CA SER A 81 -5.98 9.36 9.98
C SER A 81 -6.23 10.85 9.73
N SER A 82 -5.60 11.70 10.53
CA SER A 82 -5.51 13.13 10.22
C SER A 82 -4.41 13.40 9.18
N ARG A 83 -4.43 14.60 8.56
CA ARG A 83 -3.31 15.02 7.70
C ARG A 83 -1.99 15.04 8.46
N GLU A 84 -2.01 15.47 9.70
CA GLU A 84 -0.82 15.49 10.56
C GLU A 84 -0.27 14.07 10.80
N ASP A 85 -1.15 13.08 11.05
CA ASP A 85 -0.72 11.68 11.21
C ASP A 85 -0.07 11.16 9.93
N ILE A 86 -0.65 11.46 8.75
CA ILE A 86 -0.08 11.06 7.46
C ILE A 86 1.28 11.73 7.23
N HIS A 87 1.40 13.04 7.45
CA HIS A 87 2.67 13.75 7.31
C HIS A 87 3.75 13.20 8.23
N ASN A 88 3.43 12.92 9.49
CA ASN A 88 4.36 12.30 10.43
C ASN A 88 4.82 10.91 9.95
N GLN A 89 3.91 10.12 9.34
CA GLN A 89 4.27 8.81 8.77
C GLN A 89 5.19 8.96 7.54
N LEU A 90 4.92 9.92 6.67
CA LEU A 90 5.75 10.18 5.49
C LEU A 90 7.16 10.65 5.89
N GLU A 91 7.26 11.51 6.88
CA GLU A 91 8.58 11.93 7.42
C GLU A 91 9.33 10.73 8.01
N LEU A 92 8.64 9.89 8.81
CA LEU A 92 9.25 8.67 9.35
C LEU A 92 9.72 7.70 8.24
N MET A 93 8.96 7.57 7.14
CA MET A 93 9.35 6.77 5.98
C MET A 93 10.60 7.34 5.32
N LYS A 94 10.68 8.66 5.09
CA LYS A 94 11.86 9.33 4.53
C LYS A 94 13.10 9.14 5.42
N GLU A 95 12.97 9.37 6.73
CA GLU A 95 14.07 9.19 7.68
C GLU A 95 14.64 7.77 7.66
N ASN A 96 13.80 6.78 7.32
CA ASN A 96 14.18 5.38 7.21
C ASN A 96 14.53 4.93 5.77
N GLY A 97 14.60 5.85 4.83
CA GLY A 97 14.99 5.59 3.43
C GLY A 97 13.95 4.79 2.63
N LEU A 98 12.67 4.83 3.02
CA LEU A 98 11.59 4.20 2.27
C LEU A 98 11.10 5.13 1.17
N GLU A 99 11.12 4.64 -0.06
CA GLU A 99 10.78 5.41 -1.26
C GLU A 99 9.49 4.93 -1.95
N ASN A 100 8.97 3.74 -1.56
CA ASN A 100 7.83 3.14 -2.24
C ASN A 100 6.65 2.96 -1.28
N ILE A 101 5.49 3.51 -1.66
CA ILE A 101 4.27 3.50 -0.85
C ILE A 101 3.11 2.93 -1.65
N LEU A 102 2.36 1.98 -1.08
CA LEU A 102 1.04 1.60 -1.59
C LEU A 102 -0.02 2.44 -0.87
N ALA A 103 -0.56 3.42 -1.57
CA ALA A 103 -1.55 4.35 -1.04
C ALA A 103 -2.97 3.74 -1.11
N LEU A 104 -3.57 3.56 0.04
CA LEU A 104 -4.88 2.92 0.20
C LEU A 104 -5.82 3.81 1.02
N ARG A 105 -7.13 3.72 0.76
CA ARG A 105 -8.10 4.30 1.69
C ARG A 105 -8.08 3.56 3.02
N GLY A 106 -8.05 2.23 2.96
CA GLY A 106 -8.30 1.33 4.08
C GLY A 106 -9.79 1.03 4.27
N ASP A 107 -10.08 0.02 5.08
CA ASP A 107 -11.44 -0.41 5.40
C ASP A 107 -12.05 0.48 6.47
N ILE A 108 -13.31 0.89 6.27
CA ILE A 108 -14.07 1.64 7.27
C ILE A 108 -14.48 0.65 8.38
N PRO A 109 -14.07 0.87 9.64
CA PRO A 109 -14.45 -0.01 10.73
C PRO A 109 -15.96 -0.07 10.90
N LYS A 110 -16.50 -1.28 11.08
CA LYS A 110 -17.96 -1.49 11.25
C LYS A 110 -18.48 -0.93 12.57
N ASP A 111 -17.65 -0.82 13.59
CA ASP A 111 -17.99 -0.20 14.88
C ASP A 111 -17.71 1.30 14.82
N SER A 112 -18.74 2.08 14.64
CA SER A 112 -18.75 3.51 14.37
C SER A 112 -18.44 4.40 15.59
N THR A 113 -17.56 3.98 16.50
CA THR A 113 -17.00 4.86 17.53
C THR A 113 -15.86 5.72 17.01
N ILE A 114 -15.38 5.44 15.78
CA ILE A 114 -14.36 6.23 15.10
C ILE A 114 -15.07 7.41 14.42
N PRO A 115 -14.54 8.66 14.61
CA PRO A 115 -15.11 9.82 13.94
C PRO A 115 -15.21 9.59 12.43
N PRO A 116 -16.22 10.11 11.74
CA PRO A 116 -16.28 10.03 10.30
C PRO A 116 -15.01 10.62 9.69
N LEU A 117 -14.61 10.08 8.53
CA LEU A 117 -13.46 10.50 7.73
C LEU A 117 -13.41 12.04 7.65
N THR A 118 -12.50 12.65 8.38
CA THR A 118 -12.48 14.11 8.52
C THR A 118 -11.52 14.78 7.53
N HIS A 119 -10.52 14.02 7.02
CA HIS A 119 -9.45 14.59 6.22
C HIS A 119 -9.27 13.93 4.86
N TYR A 120 -9.60 12.64 4.72
CA TYR A 120 -9.49 11.87 3.47
C TYR A 120 -10.75 11.02 3.30
N GLN A 121 -11.39 11.12 2.14
CA GLN A 121 -12.52 10.26 1.77
C GLN A 121 -12.07 9.10 0.88
N TYR A 122 -11.07 9.36 0.02
CA TYR A 122 -10.59 8.42 -0.98
C TYR A 122 -9.07 8.38 -1.03
N ALA A 123 -8.53 7.30 -1.63
CA ALA A 123 -7.10 7.13 -1.80
C ALA A 123 -6.47 8.17 -2.75
N CYS A 124 -7.22 8.78 -3.67
CA CYS A 124 -6.72 9.85 -4.54
C CYS A 124 -6.23 11.06 -3.75
N GLU A 125 -6.96 11.48 -2.71
CA GLU A 125 -6.56 12.59 -1.84
C GLU A 125 -5.26 12.28 -1.06
N LEU A 126 -5.09 11.01 -0.65
CA LEU A 126 -3.84 10.55 -0.04
C LEU A 126 -2.68 10.59 -1.05
N ILE A 127 -2.91 10.15 -2.30
CA ILE A 127 -1.89 10.18 -3.37
C ILE A 127 -1.42 11.60 -3.64
N GLU A 128 -2.34 12.55 -3.78
CA GLU A 128 -2.01 13.98 -3.95
C GLU A 128 -1.17 14.52 -2.79
N ASP A 129 -1.55 14.16 -1.56
CA ASP A 129 -0.85 14.60 -0.37
C ASP A 129 0.57 14.00 -0.31
N ILE A 130 0.73 12.69 -0.59
CA ILE A 130 2.05 12.04 -0.67
C ILE A 130 2.93 12.74 -1.73
N LYS A 131 2.39 13.00 -2.93
CA LYS A 131 3.13 13.72 -4.01
C LYS A 131 3.57 15.10 -3.59
N SER A 132 2.77 15.81 -2.78
CA SER A 132 3.12 17.14 -2.29
C SER A 132 4.28 17.12 -1.28
N GLN A 133 4.51 15.98 -0.62
CA GLN A 133 5.52 15.84 0.43
C GLN A 133 6.88 15.33 -0.07
N GLY A 134 6.98 14.77 -1.28
CA GLY A 134 8.28 14.32 -1.84
C GLY A 134 8.19 13.32 -2.97
N ASP A 135 9.35 12.85 -3.40
CA ASP A 135 9.51 11.94 -4.55
C ASP A 135 9.33 10.47 -4.14
N PHE A 136 8.12 10.13 -3.72
CA PHE A 136 7.78 8.73 -3.49
C PHE A 136 7.30 8.06 -4.77
N CYS A 137 7.67 6.79 -4.95
CA CYS A 137 7.04 5.90 -5.92
C CYS A 137 5.72 5.38 -5.32
N ILE A 138 4.60 5.72 -5.93
CA ILE A 138 3.27 5.48 -5.37
C ILE A 138 2.53 4.41 -6.16
N GLY A 139 2.22 3.29 -5.51
CA GLY A 139 1.25 2.31 -5.98
C GLY A 139 -0.16 2.61 -5.50
N ALA A 140 -1.16 2.16 -6.24
CA ALA A 140 -2.55 2.22 -5.82
C ALA A 140 -3.31 0.95 -6.17
N ALA A 141 -4.36 0.62 -5.40
CA ALA A 141 -5.19 -0.54 -5.67
C ALA A 141 -6.17 -0.30 -6.82
N CYS A 142 -6.39 -1.34 -7.62
CA CYS A 142 -7.46 -1.40 -8.61
C CYS A 142 -8.22 -2.74 -8.53
N TYR A 143 -9.43 -2.77 -9.05
CA TYR A 143 -10.36 -3.88 -8.86
C TYR A 143 -10.90 -4.38 -10.20
N PRO A 144 -10.31 -5.44 -10.79
CA PRO A 144 -10.81 -5.98 -12.06
C PRO A 144 -12.27 -6.41 -12.04
N GLU A 145 -12.75 -6.90 -10.89
CA GLU A 145 -14.16 -7.28 -10.67
C GLU A 145 -15.08 -6.10 -10.31
N GLY A 146 -14.52 -4.90 -10.12
CA GLY A 146 -15.19 -3.70 -9.62
C GLY A 146 -15.09 -3.56 -8.11
N HIS A 147 -15.07 -2.32 -7.62
CA HIS A 147 -15.04 -2.05 -6.19
C HIS A 147 -16.41 -2.34 -5.56
N VAL A 148 -16.43 -3.03 -4.42
CA VAL A 148 -17.66 -3.48 -3.74
C VAL A 148 -18.63 -2.35 -3.32
N GLU A 149 -18.12 -1.14 -3.17
CA GLU A 149 -18.93 0.05 -2.84
C GLU A 149 -19.36 0.83 -4.09
N CYS A 150 -18.95 0.44 -5.30
CA CYS A 150 -19.30 1.11 -6.53
C CYS A 150 -20.45 0.36 -7.22
N GLU A 151 -21.57 1.03 -7.45
CA GLU A 151 -22.74 0.41 -8.07
C GLU A 151 -22.57 0.17 -9.57
N ARG A 152 -21.80 1.04 -10.24
CA ARG A 152 -21.60 1.01 -11.69
C ARG A 152 -20.11 0.86 -12.02
N ARG A 153 -19.82 -0.11 -12.86
CA ARG A 153 -18.43 -0.42 -13.24
C ARG A 153 -17.77 0.73 -14.03
N GLU A 154 -18.54 1.46 -14.82
CA GLU A 154 -18.03 2.62 -15.55
C GLU A 154 -17.53 3.70 -14.58
N ASP A 155 -18.28 3.97 -13.51
CA ASP A 155 -17.93 4.96 -12.50
C ASP A 155 -16.63 4.53 -11.75
N ASP A 156 -16.46 3.22 -11.49
CA ASP A 156 -15.24 2.68 -10.87
C ASP A 156 -14.00 2.88 -11.74
N ILE A 157 -14.15 2.74 -13.06
CA ILE A 157 -13.07 3.04 -14.03
C ILE A 157 -12.75 4.53 -14.06
N ASP A 158 -13.76 5.41 -14.01
CA ASP A 158 -13.54 6.85 -13.95
C ASP A 158 -12.83 7.26 -12.64
N TYR A 159 -13.18 6.67 -11.51
CA TYR A 159 -12.46 6.86 -10.24
C TYR A 159 -11.03 6.33 -10.31
N LEU A 160 -10.81 5.21 -10.98
CA LEU A 160 -9.45 4.68 -11.18
C LEU A 160 -8.60 5.61 -12.04
N LYS A 161 -9.17 6.15 -13.13
CA LYS A 161 -8.52 7.15 -13.99
C LYS A 161 -8.14 8.38 -13.16
N HIS A 162 -9.08 8.91 -12.38
CA HIS A 162 -8.81 10.04 -11.49
C HIS A 162 -7.67 9.74 -10.51
N LYS A 163 -7.63 8.53 -9.93
CA LYS A 163 -6.55 8.08 -9.05
C LYS A 163 -5.18 8.09 -9.75
N VAL A 164 -5.12 7.69 -11.02
CA VAL A 164 -3.89 7.77 -11.82
C VAL A 164 -3.51 9.23 -12.10
N GLU A 165 -4.47 10.08 -12.41
CA GLU A 165 -4.26 11.52 -12.64
C GLU A 165 -3.75 12.25 -11.39
N CYS A 166 -4.10 11.78 -10.17
CA CYS A 166 -3.54 12.26 -8.91
C CYS A 166 -2.06 11.91 -8.72
N GLY A 167 -1.50 11.04 -9.55
CA GLY A 167 -0.04 10.81 -9.64
C GLY A 167 0.46 9.48 -9.10
N CYS A 168 -0.34 8.41 -9.07
CA CYS A 168 0.23 7.09 -8.80
C CYS A 168 1.06 6.59 -9.99
N ASP A 169 2.14 5.86 -9.68
CA ASP A 169 3.13 5.39 -10.65
C ASP A 169 2.81 3.99 -11.17
N PHE A 170 2.05 3.20 -10.41
CA PHE A 170 1.61 1.87 -10.81
C PHE A 170 0.31 1.44 -10.10
N LEU A 171 -0.34 0.42 -10.63
CA LEU A 171 -1.56 -0.16 -10.06
C LEU A 171 -1.33 -1.61 -9.66
N THR A 172 -1.87 -2.00 -8.51
CA THR A 172 -1.93 -3.39 -8.03
C THR A 172 -3.37 -3.85 -8.02
N THR A 173 -3.66 -4.94 -8.73
CA THR A 173 -5.02 -5.49 -8.75
C THR A 173 -5.37 -6.17 -7.42
N GLN A 174 -6.63 -6.05 -7.03
CA GLN A 174 -7.21 -7.03 -6.12
C GLN A 174 -7.11 -8.42 -6.73
N MET A 175 -6.99 -9.47 -5.91
CA MET A 175 -6.94 -10.86 -6.37
C MET A 175 -8.20 -11.18 -7.20
N PHE A 176 -8.00 -11.83 -8.34
CA PHE A 176 -9.05 -12.33 -9.23
C PHE A 176 -8.64 -13.70 -9.76
N PHE A 177 -9.60 -14.50 -10.23
CA PHE A 177 -9.37 -15.87 -10.68
C PHE A 177 -9.81 -16.12 -12.13
N ASP A 178 -10.54 -15.19 -12.74
CA ASP A 178 -10.96 -15.27 -14.15
C ASP A 178 -10.19 -14.25 -15.00
N ASN A 179 -9.35 -14.75 -15.89
CA ASN A 179 -8.56 -13.91 -16.78
C ASN A 179 -9.44 -13.05 -17.72
N ASN A 180 -10.67 -13.48 -18.07
CA ASN A 180 -11.57 -12.66 -18.87
C ASN A 180 -12.00 -11.39 -18.13
N VAL A 181 -12.08 -11.44 -16.81
CA VAL A 181 -12.36 -10.26 -15.99
C VAL A 181 -11.23 -9.24 -16.15
N LEU A 182 -9.98 -9.70 -16.09
CA LEU A 182 -8.81 -8.82 -16.30
C LEU A 182 -8.78 -8.27 -17.73
N TYR A 183 -8.97 -9.11 -18.75
CA TYR A 183 -8.95 -8.68 -20.15
C TYR A 183 -10.04 -7.65 -20.47
N ASN A 184 -11.21 -7.76 -19.83
CA ASN A 184 -12.27 -6.77 -19.95
C ASN A 184 -12.03 -5.49 -19.16
N PHE A 185 -11.17 -5.55 -18.15
CA PHE A 185 -10.78 -4.41 -17.32
C PHE A 185 -9.69 -3.56 -18.02
N MET A 186 -8.77 -4.19 -18.72
CA MET A 186 -7.70 -3.55 -19.51
C MET A 186 -8.21 -2.92 -20.80
#